data_edbab1c6bae7e064147a01dd95680f0b
#
_entry.id   edbab1c6bae7e064147a01dd95680f0b
#
_cell.length_a   1.000
_cell.length_b   1.000
_cell.length_c   1.000
_cell.angle_alpha   90.00
_cell.angle_beta   90.00
_cell.angle_gamma   90.00
#
_symmetry.space_group_name_H-M   'P 1'
#
loop_
_entity.id
_entity.type
_entity.pdbx_description
1 polymer ?
#
loop_
_entity_poly.entity_id
_entity_poly.type
_entity_poly.pdbx_seq_one_letter_code
_entity_poly.pdbx_strand_id
1 'polypeptide(L)'
;HKKIMKFFDNAQIFGFTGTPIFTENAVDGHTTKEIFGNCLHKYLIKDAIADENVLGFLVEYYHGNEVVDNDNQARMEEIAKFILNNFNKSTFDGEFDALFAVQSVPMLIRYYKIFKSLNPKIRIGAVFTYAANNSQDDEQTGMGTGQYAKESVGEADELQAIMNDYNENFGTSFTTENFRAYYDDINLRMKKKKADMKSLDL
;
A
#
# COMPACT_ATOMS: atom_id res chain seq x y z
N HIS A 1 -9.70 -23.65 10.31
CA HIS A 1 -10.84 -23.33 11.17
C HIS A 1 -11.77 -24.54 11.32
N LYS A 2 -12.38 -25.10 10.24
CA LYS A 2 -13.33 -26.25 10.29
C LYS A 2 -12.78 -27.49 11.03
N LYS A 3 -11.49 -27.80 10.90
CA LYS A 3 -10.85 -28.92 11.63
C LYS A 3 -10.77 -28.67 13.14
N ILE A 4 -10.47 -27.41 13.54
CA ILE A 4 -10.42 -27.01 14.96
C ILE A 4 -11.81 -27.10 15.58
N MET A 5 -12.84 -26.60 14.88
CA MET A 5 -14.24 -26.67 15.35
C MET A 5 -14.75 -28.12 15.56
N LYS A 6 -14.25 -29.05 14.73
CA LYS A 6 -14.61 -30.46 14.88
C LYS A 6 -13.90 -31.15 16.05
N PHE A 7 -12.78 -30.60 16.49
CA PHE A 7 -12.02 -31.20 17.59
C PHE A 7 -12.52 -30.77 18.98
N PHE A 8 -13.08 -29.54 19.05
CA PHE A 8 -13.56 -28.95 20.30
C PHE A 8 -15.09 -28.81 20.28
N ASP A 9 -15.84 -29.87 20.56
CA ASP A 9 -17.30 -29.92 20.44
C ASP A 9 -18.07 -28.97 21.38
N ASN A 10 -17.47 -28.61 22.53
CA ASN A 10 -18.10 -27.77 23.55
C ASN A 10 -17.33 -26.45 23.80
N ALA A 11 -16.43 -26.05 22.92
CA ALA A 11 -15.68 -24.81 23.10
C ALA A 11 -16.49 -23.59 22.67
N GLN A 12 -16.44 -22.53 23.48
CA GLN A 12 -16.89 -21.21 23.08
C GLN A 12 -15.75 -20.56 22.30
N ILE A 13 -16.05 -20.03 21.11
CA ILE A 13 -15.06 -19.42 20.22
C ILE A 13 -15.34 -17.94 20.06
N PHE A 14 -14.36 -17.13 20.38
CA PHE A 14 -14.39 -15.68 20.20
C PHE A 14 -13.36 -15.30 19.14
N GLY A 15 -13.80 -14.53 18.13
CA GLY A 15 -12.95 -13.99 17.09
C GLY A 15 -12.77 -12.49 17.27
N PHE A 16 -11.52 -12.02 17.12
CA PHE A 16 -11.19 -10.61 17.09
C PHE A 16 -10.56 -10.30 15.74
N THR A 17 -11.03 -9.26 15.05
CA THR A 17 -10.49 -8.83 13.76
C THR A 17 -10.58 -7.33 13.60
N GLY A 18 -9.54 -6.72 13.06
CA GLY A 18 -9.54 -5.33 12.63
C GLY A 18 -10.15 -5.12 11.24
N THR A 19 -10.38 -6.22 10.49
CA THR A 19 -10.87 -6.19 9.10
C THR A 19 -12.02 -7.18 8.91
N PRO A 20 -13.21 -6.92 9.51
CA PRO A 20 -14.34 -7.81 9.33
C PRO A 20 -14.81 -7.83 7.88
N ILE A 21 -15.11 -9.03 7.37
CA ILE A 21 -15.67 -9.22 6.04
C ILE A 21 -17.20 -9.25 6.18
N PHE A 22 -17.85 -8.23 5.65
CA PHE A 22 -19.29 -8.14 5.56
C PHE A 22 -19.79 -8.72 4.23
N THR A 23 -21.12 -8.85 4.09
CA THR A 23 -21.74 -9.39 2.86
C THR A 23 -21.36 -8.59 1.62
N GLU A 24 -21.22 -7.26 1.75
CA GLU A 24 -20.87 -6.34 0.67
C GLU A 24 -19.43 -6.50 0.18
N ASN A 25 -18.53 -6.98 1.05
CA ASN A 25 -17.11 -7.16 0.77
C ASN A 25 -16.71 -8.65 0.70
N ALA A 26 -17.69 -9.56 0.66
CA ALA A 26 -17.42 -10.98 0.66
C ALA A 26 -16.79 -11.41 -0.67
N VAL A 27 -15.65 -12.09 -0.59
CA VAL A 27 -15.04 -12.79 -1.72
C VAL A 27 -15.46 -14.26 -1.62
N ASP A 28 -15.98 -14.82 -2.69
CA ASP A 28 -16.52 -16.19 -2.73
C ASP A 28 -17.64 -16.47 -1.70
N GLY A 29 -18.37 -15.44 -1.29
CA GLY A 29 -19.47 -15.53 -0.34
C GLY A 29 -19.07 -15.74 1.12
N HIS A 30 -17.80 -15.79 1.45
CA HIS A 30 -17.32 -16.00 2.81
C HIS A 30 -17.29 -14.70 3.63
N THR A 31 -17.99 -14.72 4.77
CA THR A 31 -18.08 -13.59 5.70
C THR A 31 -17.49 -13.93 7.07
N THR A 32 -17.12 -12.90 7.82
CA THR A 32 -16.67 -13.07 9.21
C THR A 32 -17.76 -13.71 10.08
N LYS A 33 -19.03 -13.42 9.78
CA LYS A 33 -20.18 -13.98 10.48
C LYS A 33 -20.28 -15.49 10.32
N GLU A 34 -19.97 -16.03 9.14
CA GLU A 34 -19.99 -17.49 8.90
C GLU A 34 -18.91 -18.23 9.69
N ILE A 35 -17.82 -17.55 10.00
CA ILE A 35 -16.69 -18.15 10.73
C ILE A 35 -16.89 -18.06 12.23
N PHE A 36 -17.35 -16.92 12.75
CA PHE A 36 -17.39 -16.62 14.18
C PHE A 36 -18.81 -16.43 14.75
N GLY A 37 -19.85 -16.44 13.90
CA GLY A 37 -21.23 -16.18 14.32
C GLY A 37 -21.53 -14.69 14.41
N ASN A 38 -22.45 -14.32 15.31
CA ASN A 38 -22.91 -12.94 15.43
C ASN A 38 -21.83 -12.02 16.00
N CYS A 39 -21.74 -10.79 15.46
CA CYS A 39 -20.88 -9.76 15.99
C CYS A 39 -21.38 -9.32 17.39
N LEU A 40 -20.54 -9.47 18.40
CA LEU A 40 -20.86 -9.11 19.78
C LEU A 40 -20.57 -7.64 20.09
N HIS A 41 -19.50 -7.07 19.49
CA HIS A 41 -19.08 -5.70 19.70
C HIS A 41 -18.42 -5.16 18.42
N LYS A 42 -18.60 -3.87 18.15
CA LYS A 42 -17.93 -3.12 17.08
C LYS A 42 -17.30 -1.89 17.68
N TYR A 43 -16.03 -1.67 17.37
CA TYR A 43 -15.33 -0.43 17.61
C TYR A 43 -14.82 0.09 16.27
N LEU A 44 -15.49 1.08 15.72
CA LEU A 44 -15.24 1.59 14.37
C LEU A 44 -14.32 2.80 14.42
N ILE A 45 -13.78 3.18 13.26
CA ILE A 45 -12.92 4.35 13.15
C ILE A 45 -13.58 5.63 13.68
N LYS A 46 -14.90 5.80 13.49
CA LYS A 46 -15.66 6.92 14.03
C LYS A 46 -15.67 6.95 15.57
N ASP A 47 -15.71 5.77 16.20
CA ASP A 47 -15.71 5.63 17.66
C ASP A 47 -14.30 5.94 18.17
N ALA A 48 -13.26 5.46 17.47
CA ALA A 48 -11.86 5.76 17.80
C ALA A 48 -11.51 7.25 17.65
N ILE A 49 -12.11 7.95 16.68
CA ILE A 49 -11.95 9.41 16.52
C ILE A 49 -12.68 10.14 17.65
N ALA A 50 -13.91 9.71 18.01
CA ALA A 50 -14.67 10.30 19.10
C ALA A 50 -13.98 10.13 20.46
N ASP A 51 -13.28 9.02 20.66
CA ASP A 51 -12.49 8.72 21.86
C ASP A 51 -11.07 9.34 21.81
N GLU A 52 -10.76 10.14 20.79
CA GLU A 52 -9.43 10.77 20.57
C GLU A 52 -8.25 9.78 20.43
N ASN A 53 -8.54 8.50 20.17
CA ASN A 53 -7.53 7.47 19.95
C ASN A 53 -6.94 7.50 18.53
N VAL A 54 -7.65 8.13 17.58
CA VAL A 54 -7.25 8.30 16.19
C VAL A 54 -7.54 9.74 15.77
N LEU A 55 -6.64 10.34 15.02
CA LEU A 55 -6.85 11.65 14.44
C LEU A 55 -7.97 11.60 13.39
N GLY A 56 -8.77 12.66 13.35
CA GLY A 56 -9.77 12.84 12.30
C GLY A 56 -9.11 12.96 10.92
N PHE A 57 -9.82 12.56 9.89
CA PHE A 57 -9.36 12.70 8.51
C PHE A 57 -10.50 13.21 7.63
N LEU A 58 -10.13 13.87 6.52
CA LEU A 58 -11.03 14.32 5.49
C LEU A 58 -10.91 13.42 4.27
N VAL A 59 -12.05 13.07 3.65
CA VAL A 59 -12.08 12.35 2.38
C VAL A 59 -12.55 13.33 1.30
N GLU A 60 -11.70 13.57 0.33
CA GLU A 60 -12.01 14.37 -0.85
C GLU A 60 -12.10 13.45 -2.07
N TYR A 61 -13.15 13.63 -2.89
CA TYR A 61 -13.34 12.89 -4.13
C TYR A 61 -13.04 13.80 -5.30
N TYR A 62 -12.09 13.41 -6.12
CA TYR A 62 -11.81 14.09 -7.38
C TYR A 62 -12.48 13.34 -8.53
N HIS A 63 -13.47 13.98 -9.16
CA HIS A 63 -14.12 13.48 -10.36
C HIS A 63 -13.45 14.14 -11.58
N GLY A 64 -12.62 13.39 -12.30
CA GLY A 64 -12.12 13.84 -13.60
C GLY A 64 -13.24 13.88 -14.65
N ASN A 65 -13.00 14.61 -15.72
CA ASN A 65 -13.93 14.69 -16.85
C ASN A 65 -14.02 13.31 -17.51
N GLU A 66 -15.24 12.74 -17.54
CA GLU A 66 -15.69 11.50 -18.18
C GLU A 66 -14.97 10.18 -17.77
N VAL A 67 -15.76 9.10 -17.80
CA VAL A 67 -15.31 7.73 -17.52
C VAL A 67 -14.43 7.25 -18.66
N VAL A 68 -13.16 7.59 -18.59
CA VAL A 68 -12.12 7.05 -19.44
C VAL A 68 -11.44 5.89 -18.71
N ASP A 69 -11.10 4.84 -19.42
CA ASP A 69 -10.37 3.68 -18.95
C ASP A 69 -9.22 4.10 -18.03
N ASN A 70 -9.08 3.42 -16.89
CA ASN A 70 -8.05 3.71 -15.89
C ASN A 70 -6.63 3.57 -16.46
N ASP A 71 -6.47 2.83 -17.56
CA ASP A 71 -5.20 2.62 -18.26
C ASP A 71 -4.87 3.71 -19.29
N ASN A 72 -5.71 4.75 -19.43
CA ASN A 72 -5.47 5.83 -20.35
C ASN A 72 -4.31 6.72 -19.88
N GLN A 73 -3.26 6.82 -20.71
CA GLN A 73 -2.07 7.61 -20.43
C GLN A 73 -2.38 9.07 -20.11
N ALA A 74 -3.27 9.72 -20.84
CA ALA A 74 -3.64 11.11 -20.63
C ALA A 74 -4.28 11.32 -19.26
N ARG A 75 -5.14 10.39 -18.82
CA ARG A 75 -5.75 10.41 -17.48
C ARG A 75 -4.71 10.26 -16.39
N MET A 76 -3.76 9.33 -16.55
CA MET A 76 -2.68 9.15 -15.60
C MET A 76 -1.84 10.42 -15.45
N GLU A 77 -1.55 11.10 -16.54
CA GLU A 77 -0.83 12.37 -16.52
C GLU A 77 -1.64 13.50 -15.83
N GLU A 78 -2.95 13.57 -16.06
CA GLU A 78 -3.81 14.53 -15.37
C GLU A 78 -3.83 14.28 -13.85
N ILE A 79 -3.94 13.03 -13.42
CA ILE A 79 -3.89 12.65 -12.00
C ILE A 79 -2.54 13.04 -11.41
N ALA A 80 -1.44 12.71 -12.07
CA ALA A 80 -0.10 13.04 -11.58
C ALA A 80 0.11 14.56 -11.49
N LYS A 81 -0.34 15.34 -12.48
CA LYS A 81 -0.32 16.81 -12.46
C LYS A 81 -1.16 17.36 -11.32
N PHE A 82 -2.36 16.81 -11.11
CA PHE A 82 -3.23 17.21 -10.00
C PHE A 82 -2.55 16.98 -8.65
N ILE A 83 -1.95 15.80 -8.43
CA ILE A 83 -1.22 15.47 -7.21
C ILE A 83 -0.07 16.46 -7.01
N LEU A 84 0.79 16.67 -8.01
CA LEU A 84 1.93 17.57 -7.90
C LEU A 84 1.52 19.04 -7.65
N ASN A 85 0.46 19.52 -8.29
CA ASN A 85 -0.03 20.89 -8.10
C ASN A 85 -0.61 21.14 -6.71
N ASN A 86 -1.15 20.09 -6.08
CA ASN A 86 -1.73 20.19 -4.73
C ASN A 86 -0.78 19.66 -3.64
N PHE A 87 0.40 19.16 -4.03
CA PHE A 87 1.32 18.49 -3.12
C PHE A 87 1.66 19.33 -1.89
N ASN A 88 2.16 20.53 -2.08
CA ASN A 88 2.56 21.41 -0.97
C ASN A 88 1.39 21.74 -0.05
N LYS A 89 0.20 22.01 -0.62
CA LYS A 89 -1.00 22.28 0.19
C LYS A 89 -1.41 21.06 1.02
N SER A 90 -1.42 19.88 0.40
CA SER A 90 -1.87 18.64 1.04
C SER A 90 -0.86 18.06 2.03
N THR A 91 0.43 18.37 1.85
CA THR A 91 1.52 17.91 2.71
C THR A 91 1.99 18.98 3.71
N PHE A 92 1.29 20.12 3.80
CA PHE A 92 1.69 21.27 4.63
C PHE A 92 3.14 21.69 4.34
N ASP A 93 3.40 22.02 3.07
CA ASP A 93 4.73 22.40 2.56
C ASP A 93 5.83 21.34 2.84
N GLY A 94 5.45 20.06 2.76
CA GLY A 94 6.37 18.93 2.97
C GLY A 94 6.58 18.57 4.45
N GLU A 95 5.71 19.06 5.35
CA GLU A 95 5.69 18.59 6.74
C GLU A 95 5.25 17.13 6.84
N PHE A 96 4.39 16.69 5.94
CA PHE A 96 3.94 15.31 5.82
C PHE A 96 4.33 14.70 4.49
N ASP A 97 4.54 13.39 4.49
CA ASP A 97 4.76 12.62 3.26
C ASP A 97 3.40 12.33 2.59
N ALA A 98 3.41 12.01 1.30
CA ALA A 98 2.23 11.54 0.59
C ALA A 98 2.32 10.03 0.33
N LEU A 99 1.17 9.37 0.29
CA LEU A 99 1.06 7.96 -0.10
C LEU A 99 0.11 7.85 -1.29
N PHE A 100 0.61 7.33 -2.41
CA PHE A 100 -0.17 7.10 -3.61
C PHE A 100 -0.30 5.61 -3.90
N ALA A 101 -1.51 5.08 -3.75
CA ALA A 101 -1.80 3.67 -3.99
C ALA A 101 -2.29 3.45 -5.42
N VAL A 102 -1.76 2.44 -6.08
CA VAL A 102 -2.13 2.03 -7.44
C VAL A 102 -2.56 0.57 -7.49
N GLN A 103 -3.27 0.20 -8.54
CA GLN A 103 -3.92 -1.10 -8.65
C GLN A 103 -2.95 -2.26 -8.91
N SER A 104 -1.82 -2.01 -9.57
CA SER A 104 -0.90 -3.07 -10.02
C SER A 104 0.53 -2.58 -10.17
N VAL A 105 1.50 -3.50 -10.21
CA VAL A 105 2.91 -3.20 -10.45
C VAL A 105 3.15 -2.52 -11.81
N PRO A 106 2.58 -2.97 -12.94
CA PRO A 106 2.68 -2.24 -14.20
C PRO A 106 2.19 -0.79 -14.11
N MET A 107 1.08 -0.56 -13.39
CA MET A 107 0.56 0.80 -13.18
C MET A 107 1.50 1.64 -12.30
N LEU A 108 2.10 1.04 -11.27
CA LEU A 108 3.12 1.69 -10.44
C LEU A 108 4.29 2.18 -11.29
N ILE A 109 4.85 1.33 -12.16
CA ILE A 109 5.96 1.67 -13.05
C ILE A 109 5.58 2.83 -13.97
N ARG A 110 4.38 2.80 -14.57
CA ARG A 110 3.91 3.87 -15.45
C ARG A 110 3.76 5.20 -14.70
N TYR A 111 3.11 5.22 -13.54
CA TYR A 111 2.99 6.43 -12.72
C TYR A 111 4.33 6.95 -12.25
N TYR A 112 5.24 6.06 -11.84
CA TYR A 112 6.59 6.44 -11.47
C TYR A 112 7.28 7.23 -12.60
N LYS A 113 7.25 6.71 -13.83
CA LYS A 113 7.80 7.38 -15.02
C LYS A 113 7.13 8.73 -15.28
N ILE A 114 5.81 8.82 -15.13
CA ILE A 114 5.06 10.07 -15.29
C ILE A 114 5.50 11.09 -14.23
N PHE A 115 5.54 10.74 -12.96
CA PHE A 115 5.99 11.64 -11.90
C PHE A 115 7.40 12.13 -12.13
N LYS A 116 8.32 11.25 -12.48
CA LYS A 116 9.72 11.61 -12.77
C LYS A 116 9.86 12.51 -14.03
N SER A 117 9.00 12.33 -15.01
CA SER A 117 8.98 13.20 -16.21
C SER A 117 8.46 14.61 -15.89
N LEU A 118 7.47 14.72 -15.00
CA LEU A 118 6.87 15.99 -14.59
C LEU A 118 7.73 16.73 -13.55
N ASN A 119 8.32 16.00 -12.63
CA ASN A 119 9.21 16.55 -11.60
C ASN A 119 10.40 15.59 -11.36
N PRO A 120 11.52 15.74 -12.08
CA PRO A 120 12.68 14.87 -11.95
C PRO A 120 13.33 14.85 -10.56
N LYS A 121 13.06 15.87 -9.75
CA LYS A 121 13.63 16.00 -8.39
C LYS A 121 12.77 15.37 -7.30
N ILE A 122 11.57 14.92 -7.64
CA ILE A 122 10.70 14.28 -6.64
C ILE A 122 11.34 12.99 -6.12
N ARG A 123 11.32 12.83 -4.81
CA ARG A 123 11.89 11.66 -4.12
C ARG A 123 10.79 10.64 -3.86
N ILE A 124 10.79 9.55 -4.59
CA ILE A 124 9.76 8.51 -4.55
C ILE A 124 10.33 7.24 -3.95
N GLY A 125 9.62 6.66 -2.98
CA GLY A 125 9.83 5.31 -2.51
C GLY A 125 8.72 4.40 -3.03
N ALA A 126 9.03 3.52 -3.96
CA ALA A 126 8.05 2.60 -4.53
C ALA A 126 7.98 1.31 -3.71
N VAL A 127 6.78 0.98 -3.21
CA VAL A 127 6.54 -0.26 -2.45
C VAL A 127 5.71 -1.21 -3.31
N PHE A 128 6.22 -2.41 -3.50
CA PHE A 128 5.58 -3.47 -4.29
C PHE A 128 5.89 -4.84 -3.68
N THR A 129 5.09 -5.85 -4.00
CA THR A 129 5.40 -7.22 -3.59
C THR A 129 6.24 -7.86 -4.68
N TYR A 130 7.47 -8.21 -4.33
CA TYR A 130 8.37 -8.96 -5.22
C TYR A 130 8.31 -10.44 -4.86
N ALA A 131 7.75 -11.25 -5.74
CA ALA A 131 7.78 -12.70 -5.61
C ALA A 131 9.16 -13.21 -6.07
N ALA A 132 10.18 -13.05 -5.23
CA ALA A 132 11.42 -13.78 -5.42
C ALA A 132 11.13 -15.27 -5.39
N ASN A 133 11.66 -16.02 -6.36
CA ASN A 133 11.57 -17.48 -6.49
C ASN A 133 12.24 -18.23 -5.31
N ASN A 134 11.94 -17.96 -4.08
CA ASN A 134 12.40 -18.74 -2.93
C ASN A 134 11.37 -18.74 -1.82
N SER A 135 10.43 -19.65 -1.92
CA SER A 135 10.05 -20.71 -0.97
C SER A 135 10.70 -20.66 0.42
N GLN A 136 9.86 -20.69 1.42
CA GLN A 136 9.94 -21.29 2.75
C GLN A 136 9.95 -20.40 3.98
N ASP A 137 10.24 -19.09 3.91
CA ASP A 137 10.29 -18.30 5.15
C ASP A 137 9.16 -17.24 5.32
N ASP A 138 8.21 -17.12 4.39
CA ASP A 138 7.22 -16.03 4.40
C ASP A 138 5.90 -16.32 5.15
N GLU A 139 5.79 -17.42 5.88
CA GLU A 139 4.58 -17.70 6.69
C GLU A 139 4.41 -16.77 7.92
N GLN A 140 5.41 -15.96 8.25
CA GLN A 140 5.37 -15.15 9.48
C GLN A 140 4.96 -13.67 9.29
N THR A 141 4.83 -13.16 8.08
CA THR A 141 4.58 -11.71 7.89
C THR A 141 3.14 -11.31 7.59
N GLY A 142 2.19 -12.25 7.53
CA GLY A 142 0.75 -11.91 7.39
C GLY A 142 0.36 -11.17 6.10
N MET A 143 1.28 -10.99 5.17
CA MET A 143 0.98 -10.47 3.82
C MET A 143 0.42 -11.64 3.02
N GLY A 144 -0.88 -11.59 2.75
CA GLY A 144 -1.61 -12.62 2.04
C GLY A 144 -0.91 -13.02 0.75
N THR A 145 -0.68 -14.33 0.60
CA THR A 145 -0.25 -14.97 -0.64
C THR A 145 -1.38 -14.92 -1.67
N GLY A 146 -1.67 -13.71 -2.19
CA GLY A 146 -2.44 -13.57 -3.42
C GLY A 146 -1.62 -14.15 -4.56
N GLN A 147 -2.26 -14.87 -5.48
CA GLN A 147 -1.64 -15.34 -6.72
C GLN A 147 -1.11 -14.14 -7.50
N TYR A 148 0.16 -13.79 -7.28
CA TYR A 148 0.84 -12.77 -8.07
C TYR A 148 1.33 -13.42 -9.34
N ALA A 149 0.92 -12.88 -10.48
CA ALA A 149 1.38 -13.29 -11.80
C ALA A 149 2.91 -13.25 -11.84
N LYS A 150 3.52 -14.25 -12.49
CA LYS A 150 4.94 -14.22 -12.84
C LYS A 150 5.25 -12.89 -13.51
N GLU A 151 6.04 -12.05 -12.83
CA GLU A 151 6.54 -10.80 -13.41
C GLU A 151 7.26 -11.12 -14.72
N SER A 152 7.01 -10.32 -15.74
CA SER A 152 7.78 -10.42 -16.98
C SER A 152 9.23 -9.95 -16.72
N VAL A 153 10.18 -10.50 -17.47
CA VAL A 153 11.61 -10.11 -17.34
C VAL A 153 11.79 -8.59 -17.45
N GLY A 154 10.97 -7.91 -18.28
CA GLY A 154 11.00 -6.46 -18.44
C GLY A 154 10.51 -5.69 -17.21
N GLU A 155 9.61 -6.23 -16.40
CA GLU A 155 9.14 -5.59 -15.18
C GLU A 155 10.22 -5.62 -14.09
N ALA A 156 11.00 -6.69 -13.99
CA ALA A 156 12.09 -6.78 -13.03
C ALA A 156 13.18 -5.71 -13.29
N ASP A 157 13.52 -5.48 -14.56
CA ASP A 157 14.49 -4.45 -14.95
C ASP A 157 13.97 -3.04 -14.64
N GLU A 158 12.67 -2.78 -14.86
CA GLU A 158 12.05 -1.50 -14.55
C GLU A 158 11.99 -1.25 -13.03
N LEU A 159 11.68 -2.26 -12.24
CA LEU A 159 11.70 -2.16 -10.79
C LEU A 159 13.11 -1.93 -10.24
N GLN A 160 14.12 -2.58 -10.83
CA GLN A 160 15.52 -2.31 -10.49
C GLN A 160 15.92 -0.87 -10.86
N ALA A 161 15.45 -0.33 -11.97
CA ALA A 161 15.69 1.06 -12.34
C ALA A 161 15.08 2.05 -11.32
N ILE A 162 13.88 1.78 -10.83
CA ILE A 162 13.24 2.54 -9.75
C ILE A 162 14.10 2.50 -8.47
N MET A 163 14.58 1.32 -8.10
CA MET A 163 15.46 1.18 -6.93
C MET A 163 16.80 1.88 -7.11
N ASN A 164 17.33 1.93 -8.33
CA ASN A 164 18.57 2.66 -8.63
C ASN A 164 18.39 4.18 -8.46
N ASP A 165 17.27 4.75 -8.92
CA ASP A 165 16.95 6.16 -8.68
C ASP A 165 16.81 6.45 -7.17
N TYR A 166 16.19 5.54 -6.42
CA TYR A 166 16.15 5.64 -4.97
C TYR A 166 17.55 5.63 -4.35
N ASN A 167 18.40 4.71 -4.79
CA ASN A 167 19.78 4.59 -4.32
C ASN A 167 20.57 5.90 -4.56
N GLU A 168 20.42 6.52 -5.72
CA GLU A 168 21.05 7.80 -6.04
C GLU A 168 20.56 8.93 -5.13
N ASN A 169 19.23 9.00 -4.88
CA ASN A 169 18.66 10.04 -4.04
C ASN A 169 19.08 9.93 -2.57
N PHE A 170 19.26 8.71 -2.06
CA PHE A 170 19.47 8.45 -0.65
C PHE A 170 20.86 7.90 -0.28
N GLY A 171 21.74 7.69 -1.26
CA GLY A 171 23.09 7.18 -1.07
C GLY A 171 23.11 5.73 -0.57
N THR A 172 22.20 4.91 -1.07
CA THR A 172 22.05 3.49 -0.74
C THR A 172 22.45 2.59 -1.91
N SER A 173 22.39 1.26 -1.76
CA SER A 173 22.78 0.31 -2.80
C SER A 173 21.86 -0.92 -2.83
N PHE A 174 20.56 -0.68 -2.80
CA PHE A 174 19.57 -1.75 -2.81
C PHE A 174 19.40 -2.34 -4.22
N THR A 175 19.10 -3.63 -4.24
CA THR A 175 18.79 -4.40 -5.44
C THR A 175 17.52 -5.24 -5.20
N THR A 176 16.94 -5.78 -6.26
CA THR A 176 15.81 -6.71 -6.14
C THR A 176 16.12 -7.94 -5.29
N GLU A 177 17.38 -8.35 -5.20
CA GLU A 177 17.82 -9.47 -4.35
C GLU A 177 17.74 -9.16 -2.85
N ASN A 178 17.95 -7.89 -2.46
CA ASN A 178 17.86 -7.45 -1.08
C ASN A 178 16.64 -6.54 -0.83
N PHE A 179 15.54 -6.79 -1.53
CA PHE A 179 14.31 -6.01 -1.48
C PHE A 179 13.80 -5.75 -0.06
N ARG A 180 13.98 -6.69 0.87
CA ARG A 180 13.57 -6.51 2.26
C ARG A 180 14.27 -5.33 2.92
N ALA A 181 15.57 -5.18 2.71
CA ALA A 181 16.34 -4.06 3.26
C ALA A 181 15.90 -2.71 2.66
N TYR A 182 15.56 -2.68 1.37
CA TYR A 182 14.96 -1.53 0.70
C TYR A 182 13.62 -1.14 1.34
N TYR A 183 12.72 -2.10 1.53
CA TYR A 183 11.42 -1.88 2.16
C TYR A 183 11.56 -1.37 3.60
N ASP A 184 12.49 -1.92 4.37
CA ASP A 184 12.75 -1.49 5.75
C ASP A 184 13.32 -0.06 5.80
N ASP A 185 14.17 0.35 4.84
CA ASP A 185 14.69 1.72 4.73
C ASP A 185 13.56 2.72 4.37
N ILE A 186 12.67 2.37 3.43
CA ILE A 186 11.48 3.18 3.13
C ILE A 186 10.64 3.39 4.40
N ASN A 187 10.30 2.31 5.11
CA ASN A 187 9.53 2.39 6.34
C ASN A 187 10.21 3.24 7.41
N LEU A 188 11.54 3.18 7.48
CA LEU A 188 12.30 4.00 8.41
C LEU A 188 12.20 5.48 8.05
N ARG A 189 12.29 5.84 6.76
CA ARG A 189 12.16 7.22 6.27
C ARG A 189 10.77 7.78 6.49
N MET A 190 9.74 6.99 6.25
CA MET A 190 8.35 7.39 6.50
C MET A 190 8.05 7.60 8.00
N LYS A 191 8.66 6.81 8.89
CA LYS A 191 8.38 6.87 10.33
C LYS A 191 9.25 7.87 11.09
N LYS A 192 10.44 8.19 10.59
CA LYS A 192 11.42 9.02 11.27
C LYS A 192 11.65 10.31 10.50
N LYS A 193 10.88 11.33 10.79
CA LYS A 193 11.24 12.71 10.47
C LYS A 193 12.42 13.14 11.40
N LYS A 194 13.63 12.67 11.12
CA LYS A 194 14.84 13.22 11.72
C LYS A 194 15.34 14.36 10.83
N ALA A 195 15.77 15.46 11.45
CA ALA A 195 16.26 16.66 10.75
C ALA A 195 17.39 16.40 9.74
N ASP A 196 18.11 15.30 9.90
CA ASP A 196 19.28 14.90 9.10
C ASP A 196 18.95 13.81 8.07
N MET A 197 17.74 13.30 8.02
CA MET A 197 17.34 12.22 7.12
C MET A 197 16.51 12.80 5.97
N LYS A 198 17.00 12.67 4.74
CA LYS A 198 16.19 13.01 3.58
C LYS A 198 14.92 12.18 3.61
N SER A 199 13.75 12.84 3.67
CA SER A 199 12.45 12.20 3.63
C SER A 199 12.03 11.89 2.19
N LEU A 200 11.03 11.05 2.03
CA LEU A 200 10.32 10.85 0.79
C LEU A 200 9.38 12.04 0.53
N ASP A 201 9.02 12.24 -0.72
CA ASP A 201 7.95 13.15 -1.12
C ASP A 201 6.68 12.32 -1.42
N LEU A 202 6.86 11.15 -2.02
CA LEU A 202 5.77 10.27 -2.43
C LEU A 202 6.16 8.79 -2.31
#